data_99affa904125ce0d5c902549354b4cea
#
_entry.id   99affa904125ce0d5c902549354b4cea
#
_cell.length_a   1.000
_cell.length_b   1.000
_cell.length_c   1.000
_cell.angle_alpha   90.00
_cell.angle_beta   90.00
_cell.angle_gamma   90.00
#
_symmetry.space_group_name_H-M   'P 1'
#
loop_
_entity.id
_entity.type
_entity.pdbx_description
1 polymer ?
#
loop_
_entity_poly.entity_id
_entity_poly.type
_entity_poly.pdbx_seq_one_letter_code
_entity_poly.pdbx_strand_id
1 'polypeptide(L)'
;MVHPADVQDRDGGVLLLSTLFGMYPFLVKLFADAGYQGPQFATGVAEVLPHLSVEIVKRSDQTNGFVVLPMRWVVERTLAWLNRCRRLAKDFENLSRNALAFLQLASIRLMLRKLCNPP
;
A
#
# COMPACT_ATOMS: atom_id res chain seq x y z
N MET A 1 7.26 -0.74 -5.21
CA MET A 1 7.79 0.53 -5.77
C MET A 1 8.19 1.43 -4.61
N VAL A 2 9.25 2.21 -4.74
CA VAL A 2 9.68 3.21 -3.75
C VAL A 2 9.88 4.52 -4.51
N HIS A 3 9.28 5.60 -4.02
CA HIS A 3 9.35 6.94 -4.61
C HIS A 3 10.15 7.89 -3.72
N PRO A 4 10.75 8.94 -4.27
CA PRO A 4 11.21 10.08 -3.50
C PRO A 4 10.06 10.73 -2.72
N ALA A 5 10.38 11.39 -1.61
CA ALA A 5 9.38 11.96 -0.70
C ALA A 5 8.62 13.19 -1.28
N ASP A 6 9.05 13.71 -2.41
CA ASP A 6 8.40 14.81 -3.14
C ASP A 6 7.23 14.35 -4.03
N VAL A 7 7.11 13.05 -4.27
CA VAL A 7 5.97 12.47 -4.99
C VAL A 7 4.77 12.36 -4.04
N GLN A 8 3.65 12.98 -4.41
CA GLN A 8 2.41 12.87 -3.62
C GLN A 8 1.87 11.44 -3.63
N ASP A 9 1.30 11.00 -2.51
CA ASP A 9 0.77 9.64 -2.35
C ASP A 9 -0.24 9.25 -3.44
N ARG A 10 -1.08 10.19 -3.88
CA ARG A 10 -2.07 9.97 -4.95
C ARG A 10 -1.41 9.65 -6.28
N ASP A 11 -0.39 10.40 -6.65
CA ASP A 11 0.34 10.21 -7.90
C ASP A 11 1.16 8.92 -7.84
N GLY A 12 1.84 8.69 -6.72
CA GLY A 12 2.54 7.44 -6.42
C GLY A 12 1.62 6.22 -6.45
N GLY A 13 0.37 6.38 -5.97
CA GLY A 13 -0.65 5.33 -6.01
C GLY A 13 -1.05 4.97 -7.44
N VAL A 14 -1.30 5.93 -8.32
CA VAL A 14 -1.60 5.69 -9.74
C VAL A 14 -0.42 5.03 -10.45
N LEU A 15 0.80 5.52 -10.22
CA LEU A 15 2.03 4.92 -10.75
C LEU A 15 2.20 3.46 -10.29
N LEU A 16 1.93 3.17 -9.02
CA LEU A 16 1.97 1.80 -8.52
C LEU A 16 0.95 0.92 -9.24
N LEU A 17 -0.29 1.38 -9.37
CA LEU A 17 -1.36 0.64 -10.04
C LEU A 17 -1.05 0.39 -11.52
N SER A 18 -0.38 1.32 -12.20
CA SER A 18 0.05 1.14 -13.59
C SER A 18 1.02 -0.04 -13.75
N THR A 19 1.84 -0.32 -12.74
CA THR A 19 2.73 -1.50 -12.77
C THR A 19 2.00 -2.82 -12.59
N LEU A 20 0.75 -2.80 -12.14
CA LEU A 20 -0.08 -3.99 -11.94
C LEU A 20 -0.93 -4.35 -13.17
N PHE A 21 -0.95 -3.47 -14.17
CA PHE A 21 -1.70 -3.68 -15.41
C PHE A 21 -1.32 -5.03 -16.06
N GLY A 22 -2.32 -5.85 -16.34
CA GLY A 22 -2.14 -7.18 -16.92
C GLY A 22 -1.54 -8.26 -16.00
N MET A 23 -0.97 -7.89 -14.84
CA MET A 23 -0.37 -8.86 -13.91
C MET A 23 -1.38 -9.52 -12.98
N TYR A 24 -2.43 -8.78 -12.60
CA TYR A 24 -3.44 -9.22 -11.62
C TYR A 24 -4.85 -8.95 -12.11
N PRO A 25 -5.33 -9.68 -13.15
CA PRO A 25 -6.65 -9.44 -13.75
C PRO A 25 -7.83 -9.72 -12.80
N PHE A 26 -7.56 -10.42 -11.69
CA PHE A 26 -8.55 -10.74 -10.67
C PHE A 26 -8.70 -9.65 -9.59
N LEU A 27 -7.91 -8.58 -9.63
CA LEU A 27 -8.08 -7.45 -8.74
C LEU A 27 -9.32 -6.66 -9.12
N VAL A 28 -10.34 -6.73 -8.28
CA VAL A 28 -11.64 -6.08 -8.52
C VAL A 28 -11.90 -4.90 -7.60
N LYS A 29 -11.21 -4.82 -6.46
CA LYS A 29 -11.45 -3.80 -5.45
C LYS A 29 -10.16 -3.30 -4.80
N LEU A 30 -10.05 -1.98 -4.67
CA LEU A 30 -9.00 -1.28 -3.95
C LEU A 30 -9.60 -0.52 -2.77
N PHE A 31 -9.06 -0.75 -1.58
CA PHE A 31 -9.35 0.07 -0.41
C PHE A 31 -8.26 1.12 -0.23
N ALA A 32 -8.64 2.37 -0.13
CA ALA A 32 -7.73 3.49 0.08
C ALA A 32 -8.23 4.38 1.21
N ASP A 33 -7.34 5.09 1.89
CA ASP A 33 -7.72 6.02 2.93
C ASP A 33 -8.22 7.37 2.36
N ALA A 34 -8.61 8.28 3.25
CA ALA A 34 -9.14 9.58 2.86
C ALA A 34 -8.11 10.46 2.11
N GLY A 35 -6.81 10.21 2.25
CA GLY A 35 -5.74 10.89 1.52
C GLY A 35 -5.82 10.69 0.00
N TYR A 36 -6.39 9.58 -0.44
CA TYR A 36 -6.59 9.24 -1.85
C TYR A 36 -7.94 9.71 -2.40
N GLN A 37 -8.71 10.46 -1.62
CA GLN A 37 -9.99 11.00 -2.08
C GLN A 37 -9.78 12.09 -3.13
N GLY A 38 -10.59 12.08 -4.18
CA GLY A 38 -10.67 13.14 -5.18
C GLY A 38 -10.75 12.63 -6.61
N PRO A 39 -11.21 13.51 -7.52
CA PRO A 39 -11.42 13.12 -8.92
C PRO A 39 -10.13 12.74 -9.64
N GLN A 40 -9.00 13.36 -9.29
CA GLN A 40 -7.71 13.07 -9.93
C GLN A 40 -7.30 11.61 -9.73
N PHE A 41 -7.36 11.11 -8.50
CA PHE A 41 -7.02 9.71 -8.22
C PHE A 41 -8.01 8.74 -8.87
N ALA A 42 -9.32 9.04 -8.78
CA ALA A 42 -10.36 8.20 -9.37
C ALA A 42 -10.22 8.11 -10.90
N THR A 43 -9.95 9.24 -11.57
CA THR A 43 -9.73 9.29 -13.02
C THR A 43 -8.45 8.52 -13.40
N GLY A 44 -7.33 8.77 -12.71
CA GLY A 44 -6.08 8.08 -12.97
C GLY A 44 -6.19 6.55 -12.79
N VAL A 45 -6.93 6.09 -11.78
CA VAL A 45 -7.18 4.65 -11.60
C VAL A 45 -8.06 4.09 -12.72
N ALA A 46 -9.12 4.81 -13.12
CA ALA A 46 -10.01 4.37 -14.19
C ALA A 46 -9.30 4.28 -15.56
N GLU A 47 -8.33 5.15 -15.81
CA GLU A 47 -7.51 5.10 -17.04
C GLU A 47 -6.58 3.87 -17.06
N VAL A 48 -6.00 3.52 -15.91
CA VAL A 48 -5.02 2.43 -15.81
C VAL A 48 -5.69 1.07 -15.64
N LEU A 49 -6.68 1.00 -14.75
CA LEU A 49 -7.38 -0.23 -14.37
C LEU A 49 -8.90 0.01 -14.35
N PRO A 50 -9.57 0.08 -15.50
CA PRO A 50 -10.97 0.48 -15.61
C PRO A 50 -11.95 -0.47 -14.91
N HIS A 51 -11.55 -1.71 -14.64
CA HIS A 51 -12.34 -2.70 -13.91
C HIS A 51 -12.16 -2.65 -12.39
N LEU A 52 -11.22 -1.81 -11.89
CA LEU A 52 -10.91 -1.73 -10.46
C LEU A 52 -11.85 -0.73 -9.76
N SER A 53 -12.65 -1.23 -8.83
CA SER A 53 -13.49 -0.38 -7.97
C SER A 53 -12.66 0.18 -6.81
N VAL A 54 -12.65 1.49 -6.64
CA VAL A 54 -11.97 2.16 -5.51
C VAL A 54 -12.98 2.48 -4.42
N GLU A 55 -12.72 1.99 -3.21
CA GLU A 55 -13.49 2.31 -2.00
C GLU A 55 -12.62 3.13 -1.04
N ILE A 56 -13.05 4.38 -0.80
CA ILE A 56 -12.38 5.26 0.17
C ILE A 56 -12.90 4.95 1.57
N VAL A 57 -12.03 4.43 2.41
CA VAL A 57 -12.33 4.12 3.81
C VAL A 57 -12.16 5.37 4.66
N LYS A 58 -13.27 5.95 5.12
CA LYS A 58 -13.30 7.15 5.95
C LYS A 58 -13.70 6.80 7.38
N ARG A 59 -13.19 7.59 8.35
CA ARG A 59 -13.76 7.63 9.68
C ARG A 59 -15.08 8.38 9.61
N SER A 60 -16.13 7.83 10.23
CA SER A 60 -17.38 8.55 10.37
C SER A 60 -17.20 9.73 11.33
N ASP A 61 -17.55 10.94 10.88
CA ASP A 61 -17.49 12.16 11.71
C ASP A 61 -18.47 12.13 12.90
N GLN A 62 -19.41 11.18 12.88
CA GLN A 62 -20.45 11.01 13.93
C GLN A 62 -20.01 10.10 15.08
N THR A 63 -18.84 9.46 14.98
CA THR A 63 -18.36 8.53 16.01
C THR A 63 -17.32 9.17 16.91
N ASN A 64 -17.71 9.43 18.16
CA ASN A 64 -16.77 9.79 19.23
C ASN A 64 -16.09 8.52 19.75
N GLY A 65 -14.75 8.46 19.67
CA GLY A 65 -13.97 7.34 20.18
C GLY A 65 -13.16 6.59 19.11
N PHE A 66 -12.55 5.49 19.52
CA PHE A 66 -11.75 4.63 18.64
C PHE A 66 -12.67 3.74 17.81
N VAL A 67 -12.60 3.87 16.48
CA VAL A 67 -13.33 3.02 15.52
C VAL A 67 -12.34 2.25 14.68
N VAL A 68 -12.48 0.93 14.66
CA VAL A 68 -11.71 0.06 13.78
C VAL A 68 -12.28 0.18 12.37
N LEU A 69 -11.55 0.84 11.48
CA LEU A 69 -11.94 0.94 10.07
C LEU A 69 -11.69 -0.39 9.36
N PRO A 70 -12.64 -0.86 8.52
CA PRO A 70 -12.48 -2.09 7.76
C PRO A 70 -11.17 -2.07 6.95
N MET A 71 -10.44 -3.19 6.93
CA MET A 71 -9.22 -3.42 6.16
C MET A 71 -8.00 -2.56 6.51
N ARG A 72 -8.14 -1.45 7.24
CA ARG A 72 -7.01 -0.60 7.66
C ARG A 72 -5.96 -1.38 8.47
N TRP A 73 -6.41 -2.24 9.37
CA TRP A 73 -5.54 -3.08 10.19
C TRP A 73 -4.59 -3.97 9.36
N VAL A 74 -4.96 -4.33 8.12
CA VAL A 74 -4.12 -5.15 7.23
C VAL A 74 -2.87 -4.38 6.84
N VAL A 75 -3.03 -3.10 6.46
CA VAL A 75 -1.92 -2.21 6.09
C VAL A 75 -1.04 -1.95 7.31
N GLU A 76 -1.64 -1.55 8.43
CA GLU A 76 -0.92 -1.25 9.68
C GLU A 76 -0.11 -2.46 10.17
N ARG A 77 -0.70 -3.65 10.14
CA ARG A 77 -0.02 -4.89 10.51
C ARG A 77 1.12 -5.23 9.56
N THR A 78 0.93 -5.05 8.26
CA THR A 78 1.96 -5.34 7.26
C THR A 78 3.15 -4.42 7.44
N LEU A 79 2.91 -3.11 7.61
CA LEU A 79 3.96 -2.13 7.88
C LEU A 79 4.68 -2.42 9.21
N ALA A 80 3.94 -2.78 10.27
CA ALA A 80 4.52 -3.14 11.55
C ALA A 80 5.44 -4.38 11.45
N TRP A 81 5.09 -5.36 10.62
CA TRP A 81 5.96 -6.52 10.38
C TRP A 81 7.21 -6.16 9.58
N LEU A 82 7.10 -5.30 8.58
CA LEU A 82 8.25 -4.81 7.81
C LEU A 82 9.20 -4.00 8.69
N ASN A 83 8.67 -3.14 9.55
CA ASN A 83 9.46 -2.33 10.49
C ASN A 83 10.23 -3.15 11.55
N ARG A 84 9.88 -4.42 11.76
CA ARG A 84 10.73 -5.33 12.56
C ARG A 84 12.07 -5.64 11.90
N CYS A 85 12.20 -5.39 10.61
CA CYS A 85 13.48 -5.43 9.92
C CYS A 85 14.21 -4.12 10.20
N ARG A 86 15.27 -4.16 10.99
CA ARG A 86 16.03 -2.97 11.47
C ARG A 86 16.37 -1.99 10.36
N ARG A 87 16.66 -2.51 9.15
CA ARG A 87 17.02 -1.70 7.99
C ARG A 87 15.85 -0.91 7.40
N LEU A 88 14.60 -1.32 7.69
CA LEU A 88 13.38 -0.64 7.25
C LEU A 88 12.73 0.23 8.34
N ALA A 89 13.30 0.26 9.54
CA ALA A 89 12.77 1.06 10.66
C ALA A 89 12.98 2.58 10.45
N LYS A 90 13.94 2.95 9.62
CA LYS A 90 14.21 4.32 9.18
C LYS A 90 14.70 4.28 7.73
N ASP A 91 14.60 5.41 7.04
CA ASP A 91 15.20 5.58 5.73
C ASP A 91 16.72 5.77 5.87
N PHE A 92 17.46 4.71 5.61
CA PHE A 92 18.94 4.70 5.64
C PHE A 92 19.54 4.68 4.23
N GLU A 93 18.70 4.56 3.21
CA GLU A 93 19.16 4.32 1.85
C GLU A 93 19.10 5.59 1.00
N ASN A 94 20.24 6.03 0.49
CA ASN A 94 20.31 7.18 -0.41
C ASN A 94 19.81 6.87 -1.83
N LEU A 95 19.65 5.59 -2.18
CA LEU A 95 19.21 5.15 -3.49
C LEU A 95 17.91 4.33 -3.38
N SER A 96 16.86 4.77 -4.05
CA SER A 96 15.55 4.12 -4.06
C SER A 96 15.62 2.63 -4.45
N ARG A 97 16.54 2.25 -5.35
CA ARG A 97 16.76 0.84 -5.72
C ARG A 97 17.22 -0.02 -4.55
N ASN A 98 18.05 0.52 -3.66
CA ASN A 98 18.53 -0.18 -2.47
C ASN A 98 17.40 -0.31 -1.43
N ALA A 99 16.63 0.76 -1.21
CA ALA A 99 15.44 0.74 -0.37
C ALA A 99 14.43 -0.31 -0.86
N LEU A 100 14.18 -0.36 -2.16
CA LEU A 100 13.31 -1.36 -2.77
C LEU A 100 13.84 -2.79 -2.57
N ALA A 101 15.14 -3.02 -2.76
CA ALA A 101 15.74 -4.34 -2.56
C ALA A 101 15.58 -4.82 -1.09
N PHE A 102 15.79 -3.96 -0.10
CA PHE A 102 15.58 -4.30 1.31
C PHE A 102 14.11 -4.58 1.62
N LEU A 103 13.18 -3.80 1.03
CA LEU A 103 11.74 -4.04 1.16
C LEU A 103 11.34 -5.41 0.60
N GLN A 104 11.86 -5.77 -0.57
CA GLN A 104 11.62 -7.07 -1.21
C GLN A 104 12.17 -8.22 -0.36
N LEU A 105 13.41 -8.11 0.14
CA LEU A 105 14.02 -9.12 1.00
C LEU A 105 13.24 -9.29 2.32
N ALA A 106 12.79 -8.21 2.93
CA ALA A 106 11.96 -8.27 4.13
C ALA A 106 10.61 -8.96 3.86
N SER A 107 10.00 -8.66 2.72
CA SER A 107 8.74 -9.28 2.29
C SER A 107 8.90 -10.78 2.03
N ILE A 108 9.96 -11.18 1.34
CA ILE A 108 10.30 -12.60 1.11
C ILE A 108 10.50 -13.33 2.45
N ARG A 109 11.26 -12.73 3.38
CA ARG A 109 11.44 -13.30 4.72
C ARG A 109 10.12 -13.51 5.44
N LEU A 110 9.19 -12.56 5.37
CA LEU A 110 7.87 -12.66 5.99
C LEU A 110 7.03 -13.78 5.37
N MET A 111 7.06 -13.90 4.05
CA MET A 111 6.36 -14.95 3.32
C MET A 111 6.91 -16.33 3.66
N LEU A 112 8.23 -16.49 3.66
CA LEU A 112 8.90 -17.77 4.03
C LEU A 112 8.56 -18.17 5.48
N ARG A 113 8.57 -17.22 6.42
CA ARG A 113 8.17 -17.51 7.81
C ARG A 113 6.75 -18.03 7.92
N LYS A 114 5.82 -17.50 7.12
CA LYS A 114 4.43 -17.98 7.11
C LYS A 114 4.29 -19.35 6.48
N LEU A 115 5.07 -19.62 5.45
CA LEU A 115 5.11 -20.95 4.81
C LEU A 115 5.69 -22.03 5.74
N CYS A 116 6.79 -21.71 6.43
CA CYS A 116 7.47 -22.66 7.31
C CYS A 116 6.82 -22.82 8.69
N ASN A 117 6.06 -21.81 9.14
CA ASN A 117 5.34 -21.84 10.41
C ASN A 117 3.90 -21.40 10.16
N PRO A 118 3.07 -22.26 9.57
CA PRO A 118 1.65 -21.98 9.43
C PRO A 118 1.01 -21.81 10.81
N PRO A 119 -0.06 -21.00 10.94
CA PRO A 119 -0.75 -20.77 12.21
C PRO A 119 -1.40 -22.02 12.74
#